data_8e759963a7c06bbf7a9c091f3eaeb0aa
#
_entry.id   8e759963a7c06bbf7a9c091f3eaeb0aa
#
_cell.length_a   1.000
_cell.length_b   1.000
_cell.length_c   1.000
_cell.angle_alpha   90.00
_cell.angle_beta   90.00
_cell.angle_gamma   90.00
#
_symmetry.space_group_name_H-M   'P 1'
#
loop_
_entity.id
_entity.type
_entity.pdbx_description
1 polymer ?
#
loop_
_entity_poly.entity_id
_entity_poly.type
_entity_poly.pdbx_seq_one_letter_code
_entity_poly.pdbx_strand_id
1 'polypeptide(L)'
;MLKTDLDIAVIGGGAAGFMAAITAKETHPEARVTIFERALKVLAKVEVTGGGRCNVTNSFARITDLKQAYPRGHKLMKRLMSTFNHEDTYRWFEQRGVPLVTQDDECVFPKAQDSHVVMDCLTRQATRLGVTICCRSRLTGLTQMEDGRWQLAFQQGSHRIFQRVIITTGGSPQARGLAYLAELGHTIEPPVPSLFTFNIRDKAFCNLMGTVVDPVVMSIPGSKMRSVGALLVTHWGVSGPATLKLSSYAARFLAEKAYHSPLAISWTGERKRQEVRRNCSVCRHRTHGNRLGHCTLSVFRSVCGLMSSVS
;
A
#
# COMPACT_ATOMS: atom_id res chain seq x y z
N MET A 1 41.09 -12.11 -18.77
CA MET A 1 39.91 -11.28 -18.61
C MET A 1 39.96 -10.66 -17.22
N LEU A 2 40.12 -9.34 -17.13
CA LEU A 2 40.01 -8.63 -15.86
C LEU A 2 38.58 -8.85 -15.35
N LYS A 3 38.42 -9.49 -14.16
CA LYS A 3 37.13 -9.53 -13.45
C LYS A 3 36.74 -8.08 -13.21
N THR A 4 35.85 -7.54 -14.00
CA THR A 4 35.24 -6.24 -13.70
C THR A 4 34.37 -6.44 -12.46
N ASP A 5 34.86 -5.93 -11.33
CA ASP A 5 34.11 -5.95 -10.06
C ASP A 5 32.74 -5.29 -10.30
N LEU A 6 31.67 -6.06 -10.15
CA LEU A 6 30.31 -5.55 -10.34
C LEU A 6 29.87 -4.79 -9.10
N ASP A 7 29.77 -3.48 -9.20
CA ASP A 7 29.26 -2.59 -8.16
C ASP A 7 27.77 -2.25 -8.42
N ILE A 8 26.92 -2.55 -7.46
CA ILE A 8 25.48 -2.33 -7.54
C ILE A 8 25.05 -1.39 -6.42
N ALA A 9 24.44 -0.27 -6.78
CA ALA A 9 23.77 0.63 -5.85
C ALA A 9 22.27 0.30 -5.76
N VAL A 10 21.74 0.15 -4.56
CA VAL A 10 20.31 0.04 -4.29
C VAL A 10 19.86 1.29 -3.55
N ILE A 11 18.94 2.06 -4.12
CA ILE A 11 18.51 3.35 -3.58
C ILE A 11 17.18 3.18 -2.86
N GLY A 12 17.23 3.22 -1.53
CA GLY A 12 16.11 3.02 -0.62
C GLY A 12 16.25 1.76 0.24
N GLY A 13 16.34 1.92 1.55
CA GLY A 13 16.50 0.86 2.54
C GLY A 13 15.17 0.33 3.08
N GLY A 14 14.13 0.27 2.24
CA GLY A 14 12.85 -0.40 2.57
C GLY A 14 12.86 -1.90 2.21
N ALA A 15 11.71 -2.57 2.35
CA ALA A 15 11.56 -4.00 2.03
C ALA A 15 12.04 -4.33 0.61
N ALA A 16 11.63 -3.54 -0.38
CA ALA A 16 12.04 -3.73 -1.77
C ALA A 16 13.56 -3.60 -1.96
N GLY A 17 14.20 -2.67 -1.25
CA GLY A 17 15.65 -2.48 -1.32
C GLY A 17 16.43 -3.65 -0.72
N PHE A 18 15.99 -4.15 0.42
CA PHE A 18 16.59 -5.34 1.02
C PHE A 18 16.42 -6.57 0.13
N MET A 19 15.21 -6.84 -0.37
CA MET A 19 14.96 -7.95 -1.30
C MET A 19 15.83 -7.83 -2.56
N ALA A 20 15.92 -6.64 -3.16
CA ALA A 20 16.76 -6.39 -4.33
C ALA A 20 18.25 -6.63 -4.05
N ALA A 21 18.76 -6.15 -2.92
CA ALA A 21 20.16 -6.31 -2.54
C ALA A 21 20.52 -7.76 -2.22
N ILE A 22 19.64 -8.46 -1.49
CA ILE A 22 19.80 -9.89 -1.16
C ILE A 22 19.81 -10.71 -2.45
N THR A 23 18.81 -10.50 -3.33
CA THR A 23 18.71 -11.22 -4.61
C THR A 23 19.93 -10.94 -5.50
N ALA A 24 20.37 -9.67 -5.56
CA ALA A 24 21.56 -9.31 -6.34
C ALA A 24 22.81 -10.05 -5.84
N LYS A 25 23.00 -10.18 -4.51
CA LYS A 25 24.11 -10.92 -3.92
C LYS A 25 23.97 -12.43 -4.07
N GLU A 26 22.78 -12.98 -3.98
CA GLU A 26 22.52 -14.41 -4.21
C GLU A 26 22.79 -14.81 -5.66
N THR A 27 22.49 -13.90 -6.62
CA THR A 27 22.71 -14.15 -8.06
C THR A 27 24.15 -13.85 -8.49
N HIS A 28 24.76 -12.84 -7.88
CA HIS A 28 26.13 -12.39 -8.17
C HIS A 28 26.94 -12.31 -6.86
N PRO A 29 27.44 -13.44 -6.32
CA PRO A 29 28.13 -13.47 -5.03
C PRO A 29 29.34 -12.53 -4.94
N GLU A 30 30.06 -12.33 -6.05
CA GLU A 30 31.25 -11.46 -6.12
C GLU A 30 30.91 -9.96 -6.24
N ALA A 31 29.64 -9.61 -6.51
CA ALA A 31 29.24 -8.20 -6.63
C ALA A 31 29.37 -7.45 -5.31
N ARG A 32 29.82 -6.22 -5.34
CA ARG A 32 29.70 -5.30 -4.20
C ARG A 32 28.35 -4.62 -4.24
N VAL A 33 27.48 -4.90 -3.29
CA VAL A 33 26.11 -4.35 -3.23
C VAL A 33 26.00 -3.38 -2.05
N THR A 34 25.56 -2.17 -2.32
CA THR A 34 25.39 -1.12 -1.31
C THR A 34 23.94 -0.58 -1.33
N ILE A 35 23.26 -0.64 -0.19
CA ILE A 35 21.97 0.03 0.04
C ILE A 35 22.24 1.44 0.54
N PHE A 36 21.64 2.44 -0.10
CA PHE A 36 21.66 3.84 0.32
C PHE A 36 20.28 4.24 0.82
N GLU A 37 20.19 4.60 2.10
CA GLU A 37 18.95 5.05 2.73
C GLU A 37 19.08 6.52 3.18
N ARG A 38 18.08 7.33 2.84
CA ARG A 38 18.06 8.75 3.21
C ARG A 38 17.85 9.00 4.69
N ALA A 39 17.13 8.11 5.37
CA ALA A 39 16.80 8.22 6.79
C ALA A 39 17.94 7.70 7.69
N LEU A 40 17.76 7.87 8.99
CA LEU A 40 18.68 7.36 10.03
C LEU A 40 18.63 5.83 10.16
N LYS A 41 17.47 5.25 9.87
CA LYS A 41 17.22 3.81 9.99
C LYS A 41 16.57 3.26 8.72
N VAL A 42 16.88 2.02 8.41
CA VAL A 42 16.25 1.25 7.34
C VAL A 42 14.92 0.64 7.81
N LEU A 43 14.11 0.16 6.87
CA LEU A 43 12.87 -0.61 7.12
C LEU A 43 11.78 0.12 7.93
N ALA A 44 11.86 1.44 8.09
CA ALA A 44 10.94 2.23 8.92
C ALA A 44 9.45 2.05 8.58
N LYS A 45 9.10 1.81 7.29
CA LYS A 45 7.73 1.51 6.90
C LYS A 45 7.32 0.07 7.20
N VAL A 46 8.26 -0.88 7.21
CA VAL A 46 8.01 -2.28 7.62
C VAL A 46 7.63 -2.33 9.09
N GLU A 47 8.35 -1.56 9.92
CA GLU A 47 8.13 -1.47 11.36
C GLU A 47 6.67 -1.14 11.73
N VAL A 48 6.05 -0.19 11.03
CA VAL A 48 4.71 0.31 11.37
C VAL A 48 3.57 -0.38 10.58
N THR A 49 3.88 -1.14 9.54
CA THR A 49 2.85 -1.76 8.71
C THR A 49 2.06 -2.82 9.47
N GLY A 50 0.78 -2.99 9.13
CA GLY A 50 -0.09 -3.94 9.81
C GLY A 50 -0.27 -3.66 11.31
N GLY A 51 -0.11 -2.39 11.73
CA GLY A 51 -0.19 -2.00 13.14
C GLY A 51 1.00 -2.48 13.97
N GLY A 52 2.21 -2.50 13.39
CA GLY A 52 3.43 -2.98 14.02
C GLY A 52 3.65 -4.49 13.94
N ARG A 53 2.72 -5.22 13.29
CA ARG A 53 2.80 -6.67 13.13
C ARG A 53 3.46 -7.11 11.81
N CYS A 54 3.59 -6.21 10.84
CA CYS A 54 4.01 -6.44 9.46
C CYS A 54 3.06 -7.34 8.67
N ASN A 55 2.10 -6.76 7.96
CA ASN A 55 1.36 -7.48 6.91
C ASN A 55 2.33 -7.77 5.74
N VAL A 56 2.83 -9.00 5.66
CA VAL A 56 3.89 -9.41 4.71
C VAL A 56 3.34 -9.56 3.31
N THR A 57 2.21 -10.23 3.18
CA THR A 57 1.53 -10.50 1.91
C THR A 57 0.05 -10.83 2.15
N ASN A 58 -0.64 -11.29 1.11
CA ASN A 58 -2.00 -11.85 1.18
C ASN A 58 -1.96 -13.27 0.59
N SER A 59 -2.84 -14.15 1.02
CA SER A 59 -2.93 -15.51 0.47
C SER A 59 -3.45 -15.56 -0.97
N PHE A 60 -4.14 -14.50 -1.39
CA PHE A 60 -4.84 -14.39 -2.68
C PHE A 60 -5.94 -15.45 -2.91
N ALA A 61 -6.28 -16.27 -1.93
CA ALA A 61 -7.26 -17.36 -2.06
C ALA A 61 -8.65 -16.87 -2.52
N ARG A 62 -9.03 -15.63 -2.15
CA ARG A 62 -10.32 -15.03 -2.54
C ARG A 62 -10.22 -14.09 -3.75
N ILE A 63 -9.04 -13.95 -4.36
CA ILE A 63 -8.81 -13.05 -5.49
C ILE A 63 -8.79 -13.85 -6.79
N THR A 64 -9.90 -13.79 -7.53
CA THR A 64 -10.04 -14.47 -8.82
C THR A 64 -9.54 -13.65 -10.01
N ASP A 65 -9.50 -12.32 -9.86
CA ASP A 65 -8.95 -11.38 -10.84
C ASP A 65 -8.04 -10.38 -10.13
N LEU A 66 -6.79 -10.27 -10.59
CA LEU A 66 -5.83 -9.33 -10.03
C LEU A 66 -6.27 -7.87 -10.06
N LYS A 67 -7.26 -7.49 -10.89
CA LYS A 67 -7.89 -6.17 -10.86
C LYS A 67 -8.56 -5.85 -9.53
N GLN A 68 -8.98 -6.87 -8.78
CA GLN A 68 -9.60 -6.69 -7.47
C GLN A 68 -8.59 -6.14 -6.45
N ALA A 69 -7.33 -6.56 -6.54
CA ALA A 69 -6.24 -6.08 -5.71
C ALA A 69 -5.50 -4.89 -6.35
N TYR A 70 -5.30 -4.95 -7.66
CA TYR A 70 -4.56 -3.94 -8.42
C TYR A 70 -5.45 -3.34 -9.52
N PRO A 71 -6.37 -2.41 -9.20
CA PRO A 71 -7.28 -1.80 -10.19
C PRO A 71 -6.53 -1.17 -11.36
N ARG A 72 -5.30 -0.71 -11.08
CA ARG A 72 -4.32 -0.21 -12.07
C ARG A 72 -3.05 -1.05 -11.96
N GLY A 73 -2.42 -1.33 -13.10
CA GLY A 73 -1.17 -2.11 -13.15
C GLY A 73 -1.32 -3.63 -13.01
N HIS A 74 -2.54 -4.20 -12.97
CA HIS A 74 -2.75 -5.64 -12.84
C HIS A 74 -2.04 -6.48 -13.91
N LYS A 75 -1.89 -5.95 -15.16
CA LYS A 75 -1.15 -6.65 -16.24
C LYS A 75 0.35 -6.76 -15.91
N LEU A 76 0.93 -5.67 -15.38
CA LEU A 76 2.32 -5.67 -14.91
C LEU A 76 2.48 -6.61 -13.73
N MET A 77 1.58 -6.53 -12.73
CA MET A 77 1.63 -7.42 -11.57
C MET A 77 1.49 -8.89 -11.94
N LYS A 78 0.63 -9.25 -12.91
CA LYS A 78 0.54 -10.63 -13.40
C LYS A 78 1.89 -11.13 -13.94
N ARG A 79 2.61 -10.29 -14.69
CA ARG A 79 3.94 -10.64 -15.22
C ARG A 79 4.99 -10.74 -14.09
N LEU A 80 4.98 -9.83 -13.12
CA LEU A 80 5.92 -9.87 -12.00
C LEU A 80 5.67 -11.09 -11.09
N MET A 81 4.41 -11.39 -10.82
CA MET A 81 4.01 -12.55 -10.01
C MET A 81 4.31 -13.89 -10.68
N SER A 82 4.55 -13.96 -11.99
CA SER A 82 5.06 -15.18 -12.62
C SER A 82 6.53 -15.48 -12.27
N THR A 83 7.26 -14.48 -11.79
CA THR A 83 8.67 -14.63 -11.37
C THR A 83 8.79 -14.80 -9.85
N PHE A 84 8.03 -14.01 -9.09
CA PHE A 84 8.01 -14.07 -7.63
C PHE A 84 6.64 -13.62 -7.12
N ASN A 85 5.89 -14.55 -6.53
CA ASN A 85 4.51 -14.33 -6.09
C ASN A 85 4.36 -14.36 -4.56
N HIS A 86 3.12 -14.39 -4.08
CA HIS A 86 2.80 -14.46 -2.66
C HIS A 86 3.23 -15.77 -2.00
N GLU A 87 3.15 -16.91 -2.71
CA GLU A 87 3.61 -18.21 -2.22
C GLU A 87 5.14 -18.25 -2.11
N ASP A 88 5.84 -17.64 -3.10
CA ASP A 88 7.28 -17.48 -3.06
C ASP A 88 7.70 -16.59 -1.89
N THR A 89 6.94 -15.53 -1.62
CA THR A 89 7.14 -14.66 -0.45
C THR A 89 7.00 -15.46 0.85
N TYR A 90 5.93 -16.27 0.95
CA TYR A 90 5.69 -17.13 2.11
C TYR A 90 6.88 -18.08 2.35
N ARG A 91 7.25 -18.85 1.31
CA ARG A 91 8.39 -19.77 1.36
C ARG A 91 9.70 -19.08 1.70
N TRP A 92 9.94 -17.91 1.13
CA TRP A 92 11.17 -17.15 1.34
C TRP A 92 11.39 -16.81 2.81
N PHE A 93 10.36 -16.35 3.50
CA PHE A 93 10.44 -16.02 4.92
C PHE A 93 10.51 -17.25 5.82
N GLU A 94 9.70 -18.27 5.57
CA GLU A 94 9.71 -19.50 6.36
C GLU A 94 11.05 -20.22 6.30
N GLN A 95 11.65 -20.34 5.12
CA GLN A 95 12.98 -20.92 4.93
C GLN A 95 14.09 -20.15 5.66
N ARG A 96 13.83 -18.90 6.04
CA ARG A 96 14.76 -18.04 6.78
C ARG A 96 14.41 -17.87 8.25
N GLY A 97 13.54 -18.74 8.76
CA GLY A 97 13.19 -18.81 10.17
C GLY A 97 12.17 -17.79 10.64
N VAL A 98 11.33 -17.28 9.74
CA VAL A 98 10.18 -16.43 10.08
C VAL A 98 8.88 -17.19 9.76
N PRO A 99 8.32 -17.96 10.72
CA PRO A 99 7.03 -18.61 10.54
C PRO A 99 5.93 -17.58 10.29
N LEU A 100 5.08 -17.85 9.29
CA LEU A 100 3.98 -17.00 8.90
C LEU A 100 2.63 -17.62 9.27
N VAL A 101 1.59 -16.81 9.35
CA VAL A 101 0.20 -17.22 9.57
C VAL A 101 -0.73 -16.38 8.69
N THR A 102 -1.66 -17.06 8.03
CA THR A 102 -2.75 -16.41 7.28
C THR A 102 -3.93 -16.21 8.22
N GLN A 103 -4.45 -14.98 8.29
CA GLN A 103 -5.62 -14.62 9.07
C GLN A 103 -6.91 -14.82 8.25
N ASP A 104 -8.08 -14.73 8.88
CA ASP A 104 -9.40 -14.94 8.24
C ASP A 104 -9.70 -13.95 7.10
N ASP A 105 -9.05 -12.78 7.11
CA ASP A 105 -9.12 -11.77 6.06
C ASP A 105 -8.10 -11.98 4.92
N GLU A 106 -7.44 -13.14 4.90
CA GLU A 106 -6.40 -13.54 3.96
C GLU A 106 -5.08 -12.75 4.08
N CYS A 107 -4.96 -11.85 5.04
CA CYS A 107 -3.70 -11.16 5.32
C CYS A 107 -2.70 -12.12 5.99
N VAL A 108 -1.44 -12.03 5.58
CA VAL A 108 -0.37 -12.89 6.07
C VAL A 108 0.57 -12.10 6.97
N PHE A 109 0.73 -12.58 8.20
CA PHE A 109 1.57 -11.94 9.21
C PHE A 109 2.64 -12.92 9.74
N PRO A 110 3.73 -12.42 10.33
CA PRO A 110 4.57 -13.26 11.16
C PRO A 110 3.75 -13.90 12.29
N LYS A 111 3.98 -15.17 12.58
CA LYS A 111 3.31 -15.86 13.70
C LYS A 111 3.56 -15.16 15.04
N ALA A 112 4.72 -14.51 15.19
CA ALA A 112 5.07 -13.70 16.35
C ALA A 112 4.25 -12.41 16.50
N GLN A 113 3.48 -12.00 15.49
CA GLN A 113 2.70 -10.74 15.46
C GLN A 113 3.57 -9.49 15.76
N ASP A 114 4.84 -9.51 15.35
CA ASP A 114 5.83 -8.45 15.56
C ASP A 114 6.60 -8.21 14.24
N SER A 115 6.62 -6.96 13.79
CA SER A 115 7.34 -6.54 12.57
C SER A 115 8.85 -6.70 12.68
N HIS A 116 9.41 -6.67 13.90
CA HIS A 116 10.85 -6.78 14.12
C HIS A 116 11.40 -8.12 13.63
N VAL A 117 10.65 -9.23 13.73
CA VAL A 117 11.14 -10.52 13.23
C VAL A 117 11.36 -10.51 11.70
N VAL A 118 10.57 -9.74 10.96
CA VAL A 118 10.74 -9.54 9.51
C VAL A 118 11.94 -8.63 9.25
N MET A 119 12.06 -7.53 10.00
CA MET A 119 13.17 -6.58 9.87
C MET A 119 14.51 -7.26 10.17
N ASP A 120 14.57 -8.05 11.26
CA ASP A 120 15.76 -8.79 11.66
C ASP A 120 16.13 -9.86 10.63
N CYS A 121 15.14 -10.54 10.05
CA CYS A 121 15.38 -11.50 8.98
C CYS A 121 16.04 -10.84 7.78
N LEU A 122 15.46 -9.74 7.27
CA LEU A 122 15.99 -9.01 6.12
C LEU A 122 17.40 -8.46 6.40
N THR A 123 17.60 -7.85 7.57
CA THR A 123 18.89 -7.28 7.96
C THR A 123 19.95 -8.36 8.11
N ARG A 124 19.64 -9.45 8.81
CA ARG A 124 20.54 -10.59 8.99
C ARG A 124 20.94 -11.22 7.65
N GLN A 125 20.00 -11.41 6.71
CA GLN A 125 20.31 -11.95 5.39
C GLN A 125 21.23 -11.01 4.60
N ALA A 126 20.94 -9.72 4.59
CA ALA A 126 21.79 -8.72 3.92
C ALA A 126 23.21 -8.70 4.49
N THR A 127 23.34 -8.69 5.83
CA THR A 127 24.62 -8.71 6.53
C THR A 127 25.40 -10.00 6.23
N ARG A 128 24.74 -11.15 6.29
CA ARG A 128 25.36 -12.46 5.99
C ARG A 128 25.95 -12.53 4.58
N LEU A 129 25.29 -11.88 3.63
CA LEU A 129 25.73 -11.83 2.24
C LEU A 129 26.75 -10.70 1.96
N GLY A 130 27.12 -9.91 2.97
CA GLY A 130 28.08 -8.81 2.81
C GLY A 130 27.53 -7.58 2.10
N VAL A 131 26.21 -7.34 2.19
CA VAL A 131 25.60 -6.10 1.69
C VAL A 131 25.99 -4.95 2.61
N THR A 132 26.52 -3.86 2.04
CA THR A 132 26.81 -2.62 2.77
C THR A 132 25.56 -1.76 2.88
N ILE A 133 25.29 -1.20 4.07
CA ILE A 133 24.13 -0.33 4.32
C ILE A 133 24.65 1.06 4.72
N CYS A 134 24.30 2.08 3.93
CA CYS A 134 24.65 3.48 4.14
C CYS A 134 23.40 4.29 4.43
N CYS A 135 23.13 4.57 5.70
CA CYS A 135 22.07 5.50 6.13
C CYS A 135 22.51 6.97 5.91
N ARG A 136 21.56 7.91 6.09
CA ARG A 136 21.76 9.36 5.86
C ARG A 136 22.29 9.70 4.46
N SER A 137 22.02 8.85 3.48
CA SER A 137 22.55 8.94 2.12
C SER A 137 21.42 9.22 1.13
N ARG A 138 20.93 10.47 1.14
CA ARG A 138 19.85 10.90 0.24
C ARG A 138 20.42 11.15 -1.16
N LEU A 139 19.93 10.38 -2.14
CA LEU A 139 20.23 10.62 -3.55
C LEU A 139 19.61 11.95 -4.01
N THR A 140 20.39 12.78 -4.68
CA THR A 140 19.98 14.07 -5.25
C THR A 140 20.14 14.14 -6.77
N GLY A 141 20.96 13.26 -7.35
CA GLY A 141 21.15 13.20 -8.80
C GLY A 141 21.62 11.82 -9.23
N LEU A 142 21.28 11.46 -10.47
CA LEU A 142 21.66 10.21 -11.11
C LEU A 142 21.93 10.47 -12.58
N THR A 143 23.16 10.25 -13.02
CA THR A 143 23.60 10.52 -14.39
C THR A 143 24.27 9.31 -14.98
N GLN A 144 23.91 8.93 -16.19
CA GLN A 144 24.63 7.91 -16.94
C GLN A 144 25.88 8.50 -17.56
N MET A 145 27.01 7.85 -17.35
CA MET A 145 28.30 8.24 -17.93
C MET A 145 28.46 7.65 -19.33
N GLU A 146 29.38 8.21 -20.12
CA GLU A 146 29.67 7.75 -21.50
C GLU A 146 30.11 6.28 -21.56
N ASP A 147 30.76 5.78 -20.51
CA ASP A 147 31.18 4.38 -20.40
C ASP A 147 30.08 3.43 -19.92
N GLY A 148 28.84 3.92 -19.80
CA GLY A 148 27.66 3.15 -19.37
C GLY A 148 27.54 2.95 -17.88
N ARG A 149 28.46 3.44 -17.07
CA ARG A 149 28.34 3.47 -15.61
C ARG A 149 27.42 4.59 -15.15
N TRP A 150 27.07 4.58 -13.87
CA TRP A 150 26.18 5.54 -13.24
C TRP A 150 26.89 6.35 -12.18
N GLN A 151 26.86 7.67 -12.30
CA GLN A 151 27.28 8.58 -11.25
C GLN A 151 26.09 8.96 -10.38
N LEU A 152 26.23 8.73 -9.08
CA LEU A 152 25.24 9.04 -8.05
C LEU A 152 25.75 10.25 -7.26
N ALA A 153 24.92 11.29 -7.16
CA ALA A 153 25.16 12.45 -6.30
C ALA A 153 24.31 12.35 -5.04
N PHE A 154 24.92 12.64 -3.88
CA PHE A 154 24.24 12.60 -2.58
C PHE A 154 24.20 13.98 -1.95
N GLN A 155 23.21 14.20 -1.06
CA GLN A 155 22.96 15.50 -0.42
C GLN A 155 24.20 16.09 0.30
N GLN A 156 25.12 15.24 0.77
CA GLN A 156 26.37 15.67 1.43
C GLN A 156 27.47 16.11 0.43
N GLY A 157 27.16 16.23 -0.86
CA GLY A 157 28.11 16.60 -1.89
C GLY A 157 29.04 15.48 -2.36
N SER A 158 28.89 14.26 -1.85
CA SER A 158 29.68 13.11 -2.30
C SER A 158 29.12 12.54 -3.60
N HIS A 159 30.02 12.09 -4.47
CA HIS A 159 29.71 11.38 -5.70
C HIS A 159 30.27 9.97 -5.65
N ARG A 160 29.52 8.99 -6.16
CA ARG A 160 29.96 7.59 -6.28
C ARG A 160 29.56 7.03 -7.63
N ILE A 161 30.34 6.11 -8.16
CA ILE A 161 30.14 5.49 -9.47
C ILE A 161 29.83 4.01 -9.29
N PHE A 162 28.82 3.53 -10.02
CA PHE A 162 28.35 2.14 -10.01
C PHE A 162 28.08 1.63 -11.41
N GLN A 163 28.23 0.31 -11.62
CA GLN A 163 27.88 -0.31 -12.89
C GLN A 163 26.37 -0.51 -13.03
N ARG A 164 25.66 -0.68 -11.92
CA ARG A 164 24.19 -0.89 -11.90
C ARG A 164 23.56 -0.12 -10.77
N VAL A 165 22.35 0.35 -11.01
CA VAL A 165 21.53 1.05 -10.02
C VAL A 165 20.13 0.45 -9.98
N ILE A 166 19.63 0.16 -8.80
CA ILE A 166 18.28 -0.33 -8.56
C ILE A 166 17.55 0.71 -7.71
N ILE A 167 16.47 1.25 -8.23
CA ILE A 167 15.69 2.29 -7.55
C ILE A 167 14.53 1.64 -6.77
N THR A 168 14.55 1.77 -5.44
CA THR A 168 13.56 1.20 -4.51
C THR A 168 13.07 2.23 -3.49
N THR A 169 13.01 3.50 -3.89
CA THR A 169 12.68 4.64 -3.00
C THR A 169 11.23 4.63 -2.48
N GLY A 170 10.40 3.70 -2.98
CA GLY A 170 8.99 3.62 -2.63
C GLY A 170 8.14 4.69 -3.29
N GLY A 171 6.93 4.89 -2.76
CA GLY A 171 6.01 5.91 -3.28
C GLY A 171 6.52 7.32 -2.99
N SER A 172 6.26 8.24 -3.92
CA SER A 172 6.52 9.67 -3.75
C SER A 172 5.18 10.42 -3.78
N PRO A 173 4.78 11.10 -2.68
CA PRO A 173 3.54 11.88 -2.67
C PRO A 173 3.64 13.15 -3.51
N GLN A 174 4.83 13.55 -3.91
CA GLN A 174 5.09 14.74 -4.72
C GLN A 174 5.91 14.37 -5.96
N ALA A 175 5.50 14.90 -7.13
CA ALA A 175 6.19 14.64 -8.41
C ALA A 175 7.69 14.98 -8.36
N ARG A 176 8.08 16.04 -7.65
CA ARG A 176 9.49 16.43 -7.48
C ARG A 176 10.39 15.34 -6.89
N GLY A 177 9.83 14.41 -6.12
CA GLY A 177 10.59 13.27 -5.58
C GLY A 177 10.98 12.24 -6.63
N LEU A 178 10.46 12.37 -7.85
CA LEU A 178 10.73 11.51 -9.01
C LEU A 178 11.41 12.28 -10.15
N ALA A 179 11.80 13.55 -9.94
CA ALA A 179 12.35 14.43 -10.98
C ALA A 179 13.58 13.82 -11.66
N TYR A 180 14.49 13.22 -10.89
CA TYR A 180 15.68 12.57 -11.42
C TYR A 180 15.37 11.41 -12.39
N LEU A 181 14.21 10.77 -12.28
CA LEU A 181 13.77 9.75 -13.25
C LEU A 181 13.22 10.40 -14.52
N ALA A 182 12.54 11.55 -14.40
CA ALA A 182 12.10 12.32 -15.57
C ALA A 182 13.32 12.84 -16.38
N GLU A 183 14.36 13.28 -15.69
CA GLU A 183 15.63 13.71 -16.30
C GLU A 183 16.32 12.59 -17.08
N LEU A 184 16.10 11.34 -16.69
CA LEU A 184 16.58 10.14 -17.42
C LEU A 184 15.64 9.72 -18.57
N GLY A 185 14.62 10.52 -18.89
CA GLY A 185 13.68 10.25 -19.99
C GLY A 185 12.46 9.40 -19.63
N HIS A 186 12.25 9.08 -18.35
CA HIS A 186 11.04 8.37 -17.93
C HIS A 186 9.83 9.30 -17.89
N THR A 187 8.70 8.84 -18.42
CA THR A 187 7.41 9.52 -18.24
C THR A 187 6.91 9.32 -16.81
N ILE A 188 6.70 10.42 -16.09
CA ILE A 188 6.20 10.39 -14.73
C ILE A 188 4.72 10.73 -14.70
N GLU A 189 3.88 9.73 -14.42
CA GLU A 189 2.47 9.96 -14.13
C GLU A 189 2.30 10.67 -12.79
N PRO A 190 1.54 11.76 -12.71
CA PRO A 190 1.32 12.47 -11.45
C PRO A 190 0.78 11.52 -10.36
N PRO A 191 1.44 11.42 -9.20
CA PRO A 191 0.97 10.58 -8.12
C PRO A 191 -0.32 11.13 -7.53
N VAL A 192 -1.29 10.25 -7.32
CA VAL A 192 -2.53 10.56 -6.60
C VAL A 192 -2.70 9.60 -5.43
N PRO A 193 -3.27 10.03 -4.30
CA PRO A 193 -3.66 9.14 -3.21
C PRO A 193 -4.54 8.01 -3.74
N SER A 194 -4.21 6.78 -3.37
CA SER A 194 -4.89 5.58 -3.87
C SER A 194 -5.46 4.68 -2.77
N LEU A 195 -5.21 5.01 -1.51
CA LEU A 195 -5.74 4.28 -0.37
C LEU A 195 -5.92 5.26 0.78
N PHE A 196 -7.17 5.61 1.10
CA PHE A 196 -7.47 6.63 2.11
C PHE A 196 -8.89 6.45 2.69
N THR A 197 -9.11 7.10 3.82
CA THR A 197 -10.40 7.16 4.52
C THR A 197 -11.25 8.32 3.99
N PHE A 198 -12.57 8.30 4.20
CA PHE A 198 -13.43 9.39 3.82
C PHE A 198 -13.83 10.24 5.04
N ASN A 199 -13.65 11.54 4.94
CA ASN A 199 -14.14 12.48 5.93
C ASN A 199 -15.63 12.75 5.72
N ILE A 200 -16.39 12.76 6.81
CA ILE A 200 -17.83 13.08 6.84
C ILE A 200 -18.03 14.29 7.74
N ARG A 201 -18.70 15.32 7.23
CA ARG A 201 -18.92 16.57 7.99
C ARG A 201 -19.98 16.45 9.09
N ASP A 202 -20.82 15.43 9.04
CA ASP A 202 -21.89 15.19 10.02
C ASP A 202 -21.28 14.76 11.36
N LYS A 203 -21.28 15.68 12.32
CA LYS A 203 -20.76 15.42 13.68
C LYS A 203 -21.59 14.38 14.42
N ALA A 204 -22.93 14.35 14.21
CA ALA A 204 -23.78 13.35 14.86
C ALA A 204 -23.41 11.94 14.40
N PHE A 205 -23.11 11.79 13.10
CA PHE A 205 -22.56 10.54 12.57
C PHE A 205 -21.19 10.20 13.16
N CYS A 206 -20.29 11.14 13.23
CA CYS A 206 -18.93 10.92 13.77
C CYS A 206 -18.94 10.58 15.28
N ASN A 207 -19.96 11.00 16.02
CA ASN A 207 -20.13 10.61 17.44
C ASN A 207 -20.38 9.10 17.63
N LEU A 208 -20.72 8.36 16.56
CA LEU A 208 -20.81 6.90 16.56
C LEU A 208 -19.44 6.21 16.40
N MET A 209 -18.34 6.92 16.62
CA MET A 209 -16.99 6.39 16.46
C MET A 209 -16.79 5.09 17.24
N GLY A 210 -16.03 4.16 16.65
CA GLY A 210 -15.82 2.82 17.17
C GLY A 210 -16.86 1.79 16.69
N THR A 211 -17.97 2.25 16.09
CA THR A 211 -18.98 1.32 15.53
C THR A 211 -18.44 0.66 14.28
N VAL A 212 -18.53 -0.67 14.24
CA VAL A 212 -18.20 -1.50 13.07
C VAL A 212 -19.49 -2.11 12.53
N VAL A 213 -19.68 -2.00 11.22
CA VAL A 213 -20.80 -2.67 10.53
C VAL A 213 -20.24 -3.53 9.40
N ASP A 214 -20.60 -4.83 9.39
CA ASP A 214 -20.10 -5.80 8.41
C ASP A 214 -21.21 -6.80 8.04
N PRO A 215 -21.46 -7.02 6.73
CA PRO A 215 -20.96 -6.23 5.61
C PRO A 215 -21.80 -4.97 5.35
N VAL A 216 -21.14 -3.93 4.85
CA VAL A 216 -21.80 -2.80 4.17
C VAL A 216 -21.49 -2.81 2.68
N VAL A 217 -22.35 -2.15 1.88
CA VAL A 217 -22.00 -1.79 0.50
C VAL A 217 -21.81 -0.29 0.43
N MET A 218 -20.64 0.11 -0.02
CA MET A 218 -20.32 1.52 -0.29
C MET A 218 -20.24 1.77 -1.79
N SER A 219 -20.73 2.90 -2.26
CA SER A 219 -20.67 3.29 -3.68
C SER A 219 -20.62 4.80 -3.87
N ILE A 220 -20.12 5.20 -5.04
CA ILE A 220 -20.14 6.61 -5.47
C ILE A 220 -21.30 6.77 -6.46
N PRO A 221 -22.35 7.52 -6.09
CA PRO A 221 -23.48 7.77 -6.98
C PRO A 221 -23.06 8.34 -8.32
N GLY A 222 -23.69 7.89 -9.39
CA GLY A 222 -23.35 8.30 -10.76
C GLY A 222 -22.12 7.59 -11.34
N SER A 223 -21.57 6.60 -10.63
CA SER A 223 -20.47 5.76 -11.10
C SER A 223 -20.77 4.27 -10.92
N LYS A 224 -19.95 3.39 -11.53
CA LYS A 224 -20.00 1.94 -11.32
C LYS A 224 -19.13 1.49 -10.13
N MET A 225 -18.54 2.44 -9.41
CA MET A 225 -17.58 2.14 -8.34
C MET A 225 -18.33 1.75 -7.08
N ARG A 226 -18.05 0.53 -6.60
CA ARG A 226 -18.65 -0.01 -5.37
C ARG A 226 -17.65 -0.94 -4.66
N SER A 227 -17.85 -1.08 -3.38
CA SER A 227 -17.08 -2.02 -2.55
C SER A 227 -18.00 -2.66 -1.50
N VAL A 228 -17.61 -3.83 -1.04
CA VAL A 228 -18.30 -4.58 0.03
C VAL A 228 -17.27 -4.96 1.09
N GLY A 229 -17.67 -4.91 2.35
CA GLY A 229 -16.86 -5.33 3.50
C GLY A 229 -17.22 -4.57 4.77
N ALA A 230 -16.39 -4.72 5.79
CA ALA A 230 -16.55 -3.99 7.04
C ALA A 230 -16.29 -2.49 6.87
N LEU A 231 -17.09 -1.68 7.55
CA LEU A 231 -16.94 -0.23 7.69
C LEU A 231 -16.74 0.10 9.17
N LEU A 232 -15.77 0.93 9.47
CA LEU A 232 -15.52 1.49 10.79
C LEU A 232 -15.88 2.98 10.80
N VAL A 233 -16.73 3.41 11.71
CA VAL A 233 -16.98 4.82 11.99
C VAL A 233 -15.84 5.38 12.83
N THR A 234 -15.28 6.52 12.42
CA THR A 234 -14.20 7.23 13.10
C THR A 234 -14.64 8.64 13.48
N HIS A 235 -13.86 9.33 14.29
CA HIS A 235 -14.15 10.73 14.68
C HIS A 235 -14.09 11.72 13.51
N TRP A 236 -13.54 11.34 12.35
CA TRP A 236 -13.51 12.16 11.14
C TRP A 236 -14.42 11.65 10.02
N GLY A 237 -15.05 10.46 10.16
CA GLY A 237 -15.89 9.87 9.12
C GLY A 237 -15.83 8.37 9.08
N VAL A 238 -15.42 7.76 7.95
CA VAL A 238 -15.44 6.31 7.78
C VAL A 238 -14.11 5.75 7.30
N SER A 239 -13.77 4.55 7.83
CA SER A 239 -12.61 3.74 7.49
C SER A 239 -13.02 2.27 7.34
N GLY A 240 -12.07 1.36 7.35
CA GLY A 240 -12.29 -0.07 7.24
C GLY A 240 -12.19 -0.61 5.81
N PRO A 241 -12.21 -1.93 5.63
CA PRO A 241 -11.97 -2.59 4.35
C PRO A 241 -12.85 -2.10 3.20
N ALA A 242 -14.15 -1.85 3.43
CA ALA A 242 -15.05 -1.32 2.40
C ALA A 242 -14.61 0.07 1.92
N THR A 243 -14.26 0.94 2.86
CA THR A 243 -13.77 2.31 2.56
C THR A 243 -12.47 2.29 1.78
N LEU A 244 -11.49 1.51 2.24
CA LEU A 244 -10.18 1.41 1.62
C LEU A 244 -10.25 0.83 0.19
N LYS A 245 -11.06 -0.21 -0.02
CA LYS A 245 -11.32 -0.76 -1.36
C LYS A 245 -11.95 0.28 -2.29
N LEU A 246 -13.00 0.99 -1.82
CA LEU A 246 -13.67 2.00 -2.63
C LEU A 246 -12.71 3.15 -2.99
N SER A 247 -11.92 3.65 -2.04
CA SER A 247 -10.94 4.71 -2.30
C SER A 247 -9.90 4.27 -3.33
N SER A 248 -9.46 3.02 -3.29
CA SER A 248 -8.53 2.46 -4.27
C SER A 248 -9.14 2.41 -5.67
N TYR A 249 -10.37 1.90 -5.82
CA TYR A 249 -11.04 1.83 -7.11
C TYR A 249 -11.31 3.22 -7.69
N ALA A 250 -11.70 4.16 -6.85
CA ALA A 250 -12.11 5.50 -7.23
C ALA A 250 -10.98 6.54 -7.24
N ALA A 251 -9.73 6.17 -6.99
CA ALA A 251 -8.63 7.10 -6.75
C ALA A 251 -8.50 8.21 -7.82
N ARG A 252 -8.46 7.86 -9.11
CA ARG A 252 -8.37 8.83 -10.21
C ARG A 252 -9.64 9.66 -10.33
N PHE A 253 -10.81 9.04 -10.30
CA PHE A 253 -12.09 9.71 -10.34
C PHE A 253 -12.25 10.74 -9.21
N LEU A 254 -11.83 10.40 -7.99
CA LEU A 254 -11.90 11.32 -6.86
C LEU A 254 -10.85 12.44 -6.97
N ALA A 255 -9.66 12.15 -7.51
CA ALA A 255 -8.65 13.18 -7.79
C ALA A 255 -9.17 14.23 -8.78
N GLU A 256 -9.83 13.81 -9.89
CA GLU A 256 -10.46 14.70 -10.87
C GLU A 256 -11.56 15.57 -10.26
N LYS A 257 -12.20 15.11 -9.20
CA LYS A 257 -13.24 15.86 -8.44
C LYS A 257 -12.68 16.58 -7.20
N ALA A 258 -11.37 16.80 -7.15
CA ALA A 258 -10.70 17.40 -6.00
C ALA A 258 -11.13 16.74 -4.66
N TYR A 259 -11.36 15.43 -4.69
CA TYR A 259 -11.79 14.61 -3.54
C TYR A 259 -13.13 15.03 -2.90
N HIS A 260 -14.01 15.62 -3.68
CA HIS A 260 -15.37 15.97 -3.26
C HIS A 260 -16.37 15.11 -4.03
N SER A 261 -17.10 14.24 -3.32
CA SER A 261 -18.08 13.34 -3.96
C SER A 261 -19.17 12.93 -2.98
N PRO A 262 -20.40 12.73 -3.43
CA PRO A 262 -21.40 12.04 -2.63
C PRO A 262 -20.97 10.59 -2.40
N LEU A 263 -21.30 10.07 -1.23
CA LEU A 263 -21.08 8.69 -0.83
C LEU A 263 -22.39 8.05 -0.44
N ALA A 264 -22.71 6.90 -1.02
CA ALA A 264 -23.86 6.10 -0.62
C ALA A 264 -23.41 4.87 0.16
N ILE A 265 -24.06 4.61 1.30
CA ILE A 265 -23.79 3.47 2.16
C ILE A 265 -25.08 2.68 2.34
N SER A 266 -25.07 1.39 1.95
CA SER A 266 -26.10 0.42 2.31
C SER A 266 -25.63 -0.34 3.55
N TRP A 267 -26.27 -0.07 4.67
CA TRP A 267 -25.96 -0.65 5.98
C TRP A 267 -26.35 -2.12 6.13
N THR A 268 -27.20 -2.60 5.23
CA THR A 268 -27.71 -3.98 5.21
C THR A 268 -26.99 -4.87 4.21
N GLY A 269 -25.86 -4.40 3.71
CA GLY A 269 -25.09 -5.09 2.69
C GLY A 269 -25.85 -5.17 1.35
N GLU A 270 -25.78 -6.32 0.70
CA GLU A 270 -26.42 -6.58 -0.61
C GLU A 270 -27.90 -6.97 -0.52
N ARG A 271 -28.46 -7.03 0.68
CA ARG A 271 -29.86 -7.42 0.86
C ARG A 271 -30.79 -6.48 0.11
N LYS A 272 -31.75 -7.06 -0.61
CA LYS A 272 -32.75 -6.28 -1.33
C LYS A 272 -33.66 -5.55 -0.32
N ARG A 273 -34.12 -4.35 -0.67
CA ARG A 273 -35.00 -3.54 0.18
C ARG A 273 -36.22 -4.29 0.67
N GLN A 274 -36.77 -5.20 -0.14
CA GLN A 274 -37.93 -6.04 0.21
C GLN A 274 -37.60 -7.07 1.29
N GLU A 275 -36.40 -7.67 1.25
CA GLU A 275 -35.93 -8.64 2.26
C GLU A 275 -35.69 -7.96 3.60
N VAL A 276 -35.07 -6.77 3.58
CA VAL A 276 -34.84 -5.97 4.79
C VAL A 276 -36.18 -5.61 5.46
N ARG A 277 -37.18 -5.22 4.68
CA ARG A 277 -38.53 -4.90 5.20
C ARG A 277 -39.24 -6.12 5.79
N ARG A 278 -39.07 -7.32 5.21
CA ARG A 278 -39.67 -8.56 5.74
C ARG A 278 -39.06 -9.00 7.08
N ASN A 279 -37.78 -8.79 7.24
CA ASN A 279 -37.03 -9.25 8.42
C ASN A 279 -36.97 -8.23 9.55
N CYS A 280 -37.40 -6.99 9.32
CA CYS A 280 -37.40 -5.94 10.34
C CYS A 280 -38.73 -5.94 11.10
N SER A 281 -38.84 -6.78 12.14
CA SER A 281 -40.02 -6.84 13.05
C SER A 281 -40.27 -5.50 13.76
N VAL A 282 -39.26 -4.71 14.03
CA VAL A 282 -39.35 -3.37 14.63
C VAL A 282 -40.05 -2.37 13.70
N CYS A 283 -39.96 -2.54 12.39
CA CYS A 283 -40.69 -1.69 11.44
C CYS A 283 -42.19 -1.97 11.39
N ARG A 284 -42.67 -3.09 11.90
CA ARG A 284 -44.10 -3.44 11.91
C ARG A 284 -44.92 -2.71 13.00
N HIS A 285 -44.30 -2.25 14.06
CA HIS A 285 -45.01 -1.66 15.22
C HIS A 285 -45.05 -0.12 15.22
N ARG A 286 -44.50 0.56 14.18
CA ARG A 286 -44.55 2.02 14.06
C ARG A 286 -45.23 2.52 12.77
N THR A 287 -46.30 1.89 12.37
CA THR A 287 -47.13 2.39 11.27
C THR A 287 -48.41 3.06 11.79
N HIS A 288 -48.26 4.10 12.61
CA HIS A 288 -49.27 5.15 12.72
C HIS A 288 -48.51 6.48 12.63
N GLY A 289 -48.56 7.09 11.43
CA GLY A 289 -47.91 8.37 11.16
C GLY A 289 -46.78 8.27 10.16
N ASN A 290 -47.06 8.74 8.95
CA ASN A 290 -46.16 9.03 7.83
C ASN A 290 -44.71 9.34 8.23
N ARG A 291 -43.83 8.34 8.14
CA ARG A 291 -42.38 8.44 7.84
C ARG A 291 -41.73 7.06 7.94
N LEU A 292 -41.88 6.26 6.92
CA LEU A 292 -40.94 5.19 6.58
C LEU A 292 -39.67 5.83 6.01
N GLY A 293 -39.00 6.60 6.84
CA GLY A 293 -37.68 7.17 6.56
C GLY A 293 -36.67 6.46 7.47
N HIS A 294 -35.63 5.96 6.86
CA HIS A 294 -34.33 5.75 7.47
C HIS A 294 -33.90 4.40 8.03
N CYS A 295 -34.45 3.27 7.57
CA CYS A 295 -33.69 2.01 7.64
C CYS A 295 -33.04 1.59 6.31
N THR A 296 -33.08 2.44 5.30
CA THR A 296 -32.60 2.12 3.96
C THR A 296 -31.99 3.35 3.31
N LEU A 297 -30.75 3.26 2.94
CA LEU A 297 -30.01 4.26 2.13
C LEU A 297 -29.99 5.68 2.73
N SER A 298 -29.12 5.91 3.67
CA SER A 298 -28.69 7.29 3.93
C SER A 298 -27.70 7.71 2.84
N VAL A 299 -28.10 8.66 2.02
CA VAL A 299 -27.21 9.38 1.11
C VAL A 299 -26.51 10.43 1.94
N PHE A 300 -25.25 10.24 2.26
CA PHE A 300 -24.44 11.25 2.91
C PHE A 300 -23.73 12.07 1.83
N ARG A 301 -23.85 13.39 1.89
CA ARG A 301 -22.92 14.27 1.18
C ARG A 301 -21.62 14.27 1.97
N SER A 302 -20.63 13.54 1.50
CA SER A 302 -19.32 13.54 2.11
C SER A 302 -18.36 14.37 1.30
N VAL A 303 -17.53 15.09 1.98
CA VAL A 303 -16.37 15.76 1.42
C VAL A 303 -15.19 14.86 1.72
N CYS A 304 -14.59 14.27 0.70
CA CYS A 304 -13.28 13.63 0.83
C CYS A 304 -12.24 14.73 1.05
N GLY A 305 -11.79 14.89 2.27
CA GLY A 305 -10.59 15.67 2.57
C GLY A 305 -9.38 14.76 2.54
N LEU A 306 -8.40 15.07 1.73
CA LEU A 306 -7.07 14.51 1.89
C LEU A 306 -6.58 14.86 3.29
N MET A 307 -6.26 13.86 4.10
CA MET A 307 -5.31 14.08 5.17
C MET A 307 -3.93 14.29 4.53
N SER A 308 -3.68 15.52 4.05
CA SER A 308 -2.34 16.03 3.86
C SER A 308 -1.83 16.44 5.23
N SER A 309 -1.40 15.52 6.01
CA SER A 309 -0.41 15.77 7.07
C SER A 309 -0.10 14.45 7.76
N VAL A 310 0.87 13.75 7.23
CA VAL A 310 1.82 13.07 8.10
C VAL A 310 3.11 13.85 7.92
N SER A 311 3.29 14.83 8.80
CA SER A 311 4.57 15.46 9.08
C SER A 311 5.56 14.42 9.61
#